data_fb145ddaf9989cf23ef81330e9966c6b
#
_entry.id   fb145ddaf9989cf23ef81330e9966c6b
#
_cell.length_a   1.000
_cell.length_b   1.000
_cell.length_c   1.000
_cell.angle_alpha   90.00
_cell.angle_beta   90.00
_cell.angle_gamma   90.00
#
_symmetry.space_group_name_H-M   'P 1'
#
loop_
_entity.id
_entity.type
_entity.pdbx_description
1 polymer ?
#
loop_
_entity_poly.entity_id
_entity_poly.type
_entity_poly.pdbx_seq_one_letter_code
_entity_poly.pdbx_strand_id
1 'polypeptide(L)'
;MKEPYYIAYEKRYQAVFSAGVERWGHSPSDDILYNTLKSWVEENGLKGKRVIEYACGEGACGIILSELGCIYHGVDISPSAIEKNNNLFEKYPNAKFEILDMVKECVNEKYDAALDCMGLHMLITDNDRKRYLKNVYRALNVGAPMLLFRESYRKEGVYSGVVNSIEEWVHITGEDYQTPQLRQVRNVEDGRNVEVFIPLLPARAKDKDGYIEELEEVGFIVEKFIEMDVSTAIAHSASIYIRKTN
;
A
#
# COMPACT_ATOMS: atom_id res chain seq x y z
N MET A 1 2.34 -18.69 -17.84
CA MET A 1 1.46 -17.51 -17.64
C MET A 1 2.34 -16.27 -17.68
N LYS A 2 1.89 -15.17 -18.29
CA LYS A 2 2.64 -13.91 -18.29
C LYS A 2 2.71 -13.40 -16.84
N GLU A 3 3.88 -12.91 -16.39
CA GLU A 3 4.03 -12.30 -15.07
C GLU A 3 3.09 -11.10 -14.94
N PRO A 4 2.46 -10.89 -13.78
CA PRO A 4 1.63 -9.71 -13.57
C PRO A 4 2.50 -8.44 -13.58
N TYR A 5 1.95 -7.35 -14.09
CA TYR A 5 2.68 -6.07 -14.21
C TYR A 5 3.20 -5.55 -12.86
N TYR A 6 2.49 -5.81 -11.78
CA TYR A 6 2.87 -5.35 -10.44
C TYR A 6 4.05 -6.13 -9.82
N ILE A 7 4.54 -7.23 -10.43
CA ILE A 7 5.80 -7.87 -10.01
C ILE A 7 7.01 -6.94 -10.26
N ALA A 8 6.84 -5.89 -11.05
CA ALA A 8 7.88 -4.87 -11.26
C ALA A 8 8.33 -4.20 -9.96
N TYR A 9 7.50 -4.22 -8.91
CA TYR A 9 7.88 -3.73 -7.58
C TYR A 9 9.02 -4.54 -6.96
N GLU A 10 9.03 -5.87 -7.10
CA GLU A 10 10.17 -6.70 -6.65
C GLU A 10 11.48 -6.27 -7.34
N LYS A 11 11.46 -6.08 -8.66
CA LYS A 11 12.65 -5.64 -9.41
C LYS A 11 13.14 -4.26 -8.93
N ARG A 12 12.21 -3.38 -8.57
CA ARG A 12 12.52 -2.09 -8.01
C ARG A 12 13.15 -2.21 -6.63
N TYR A 13 12.61 -3.04 -5.72
CA TYR A 13 13.21 -3.30 -4.41
C TYR A 13 14.64 -3.82 -4.54
N GLN A 14 14.89 -4.82 -5.39
CA GLN A 14 16.21 -5.35 -5.66
C GLN A 14 17.19 -4.25 -6.11
N ALA A 15 16.81 -3.44 -7.09
CA ALA A 15 17.66 -2.37 -7.61
C ALA A 15 17.98 -1.31 -6.56
N VAL A 16 16.98 -0.89 -5.79
CA VAL A 16 17.11 0.17 -4.80
C VAL A 16 17.94 -0.29 -3.60
N PHE A 17 17.71 -1.50 -3.09
CA PHE A 17 18.51 -2.06 -2.00
C PHE A 17 19.95 -2.32 -2.42
N SER A 18 20.18 -2.82 -3.65
CA SER A 18 21.53 -2.99 -4.20
C SER A 18 22.30 -1.67 -4.36
N ALA A 19 21.60 -0.55 -4.52
CA ALA A 19 22.17 0.78 -4.56
C ALA A 19 22.43 1.38 -3.17
N GLY A 20 22.17 0.63 -2.08
CA GLY A 20 22.41 1.06 -0.70
C GLY A 20 21.36 2.00 -0.14
N VAL A 21 20.17 2.04 -0.73
CA VAL A 21 19.03 2.75 -0.15
C VAL A 21 18.35 1.82 0.85
N GLU A 22 18.33 2.24 2.10
CA GLU A 22 17.73 1.43 3.17
C GLU A 22 16.22 1.49 3.15
N ARG A 23 15.66 2.68 2.89
CA ARG A 23 14.21 2.91 2.83
C ARG A 23 13.90 4.10 1.92
N TRP A 24 12.92 3.95 1.04
CA TRP A 24 12.53 5.04 0.13
C TRP A 24 11.07 5.50 0.28
N GLY A 25 10.21 4.67 0.87
CA GLY A 25 8.79 4.95 1.01
C GLY A 25 8.51 5.87 2.20
N HIS A 26 8.21 5.28 3.33
CA HIS A 26 7.93 5.99 4.57
C HIS A 26 8.96 5.67 5.64
N SER A 27 9.30 6.67 6.47
CA SER A 27 10.05 6.42 7.70
C SER A 27 9.06 6.21 8.87
N PRO A 28 9.37 5.30 9.83
CA PRO A 28 8.63 5.23 11.08
C PRO A 28 8.65 6.54 11.87
N SER A 29 9.61 7.43 11.58
CA SER A 29 9.73 8.78 12.17
C SER A 29 8.93 9.85 11.43
N ASP A 30 8.14 9.50 10.40
CA ASP A 30 7.22 10.44 9.74
C ASP A 30 6.07 10.78 10.71
N ASP A 31 6.03 12.00 11.20
CA ASP A 31 5.05 12.46 12.19
C ASP A 31 3.60 12.31 11.70
N ILE A 32 3.35 12.53 10.41
CA ILE A 32 2.00 12.41 9.84
C ILE A 32 1.58 10.93 9.86
N LEU A 33 2.47 10.03 9.43
CA LEU A 33 2.22 8.59 9.45
C LEU A 33 1.99 8.12 10.89
N TYR A 34 2.90 8.45 11.81
CA TYR A 34 2.82 8.04 13.20
C TYR A 34 1.52 8.53 13.86
N ASN A 35 1.21 9.82 13.76
CA ASN A 35 0.01 10.39 14.38
C ASN A 35 -1.28 9.83 13.77
N THR A 36 -1.31 9.60 12.46
CA THR A 36 -2.46 8.99 11.80
C THR A 36 -2.69 7.56 12.30
N LEU A 37 -1.65 6.73 12.32
CA LEU A 37 -1.76 5.34 12.79
C LEU A 37 -2.10 5.28 14.28
N LYS A 38 -1.51 6.15 15.10
CA LYS A 38 -1.82 6.24 16.53
C LYS A 38 -3.30 6.57 16.76
N SER A 39 -3.81 7.62 16.12
CA SER A 39 -5.22 7.99 16.24
C SER A 39 -6.14 6.86 15.76
N TRP A 40 -5.82 6.23 14.64
CA TRP A 40 -6.60 5.13 14.10
C TRP A 40 -6.62 3.90 15.02
N VAL A 41 -5.48 3.55 15.63
CA VAL A 41 -5.38 2.46 16.61
C VAL A 41 -6.20 2.79 17.88
N GLU A 42 -6.11 4.01 18.38
CA GLU A 42 -6.84 4.46 19.59
C GLU A 42 -8.35 4.50 19.34
N GLU A 43 -8.80 5.13 18.25
CA GLU A 43 -10.21 5.27 17.88
C GLU A 43 -10.91 3.93 17.68
N ASN A 44 -10.17 2.91 17.20
CA ASN A 44 -10.72 1.58 16.93
C ASN A 44 -10.36 0.51 17.98
N GLY A 45 -9.64 0.87 19.04
CA GLY A 45 -9.28 -0.05 20.12
C GLY A 45 -8.41 -1.23 19.65
N LEU A 46 -7.43 -0.97 18.76
CA LEU A 46 -6.66 -2.02 18.07
C LEU A 46 -5.46 -2.54 18.88
N LYS A 47 -5.16 -1.98 20.04
CA LYS A 47 -4.12 -2.53 20.92
C LYS A 47 -4.43 -3.98 21.31
N GLY A 48 -3.49 -4.88 21.09
CA GLY A 48 -3.67 -6.33 21.30
C GLY A 48 -4.53 -7.02 20.23
N LYS A 49 -4.95 -6.30 19.19
CA LYS A 49 -5.75 -6.84 18.07
C LYS A 49 -4.88 -7.20 16.89
N ARG A 50 -5.37 -8.09 16.05
CA ARG A 50 -4.70 -8.57 14.83
C ARG A 50 -4.92 -7.59 13.70
N VAL A 51 -3.85 -6.94 13.26
CA VAL A 51 -3.86 -5.99 12.15
C VAL A 51 -3.04 -6.56 11.00
N ILE A 52 -3.64 -6.63 9.80
CA ILE A 52 -2.94 -6.98 8.57
C ILE A 52 -2.62 -5.72 7.76
N GLU A 53 -1.39 -5.61 7.25
CA GLU A 53 -0.99 -4.60 6.28
C GLU A 53 -0.73 -5.26 4.92
N TYR A 54 -1.45 -4.81 3.90
CA TYR A 54 -1.22 -5.21 2.52
C TYR A 54 -0.21 -4.27 1.85
N ALA A 55 0.60 -4.82 0.94
CA ALA A 55 1.71 -4.09 0.32
C ALA A 55 2.61 -3.42 1.38
N CYS A 56 3.00 -4.16 2.41
CA CYS A 56 3.70 -3.64 3.58
C CYS A 56 5.10 -3.08 3.28
N GLY A 57 5.64 -3.36 2.10
CA GLY A 57 6.91 -2.86 1.63
C GLY A 57 8.03 -2.98 2.65
N GLU A 58 8.61 -1.85 3.04
CA GLU A 58 9.76 -1.76 3.95
C GLU A 58 9.39 -1.72 5.44
N GLY A 59 8.11 -1.98 5.76
CA GLY A 59 7.63 -2.21 7.12
C GLY A 59 7.55 -0.96 8.02
N ALA A 60 7.51 0.25 7.48
CA ALA A 60 7.43 1.46 8.29
C ALA A 60 6.18 1.49 9.19
N CYS A 61 5.02 1.20 8.63
CA CYS A 61 3.77 1.11 9.39
C CYS A 61 3.80 -0.03 10.41
N GLY A 62 4.41 -1.16 10.03
CA GLY A 62 4.55 -2.32 10.91
C GLY A 62 5.33 -2.03 12.18
N ILE A 63 6.40 -1.23 12.11
CA ILE A 63 7.15 -0.76 13.28
C ILE A 63 6.20 0.03 14.20
N ILE A 64 5.51 1.03 13.66
CA ILE A 64 4.60 1.87 14.44
C ILE A 64 3.47 1.05 15.06
N LEU A 65 2.81 0.17 14.28
CA LEU A 65 1.71 -0.67 14.78
C LEU A 65 2.18 -1.64 15.87
N SER A 66 3.39 -2.19 15.74
CA SER A 66 3.98 -3.08 16.75
C SER A 66 4.29 -2.32 18.04
N GLU A 67 4.81 -1.09 17.96
CA GLU A 67 5.08 -0.21 19.11
C GLU A 67 3.81 0.26 19.79
N LEU A 68 2.73 0.45 19.02
CA LEU A 68 1.38 0.75 19.55
C LEU A 68 0.70 -0.48 20.18
N GLY A 69 1.35 -1.64 20.11
CA GLY A 69 0.89 -2.87 20.77
C GLY A 69 -0.10 -3.70 19.96
N CYS A 70 -0.17 -3.53 18.64
CA CYS A 70 -0.95 -4.41 17.76
C CYS A 70 -0.22 -5.75 17.56
N ILE A 71 -0.99 -6.80 17.22
CA ILE A 71 -0.44 -8.05 16.69
C ILE A 71 -0.40 -7.88 15.17
N TYR A 72 0.80 -7.67 14.63
CA TYR A 72 0.98 -7.23 13.26
C TYR A 72 1.26 -8.37 12.28
N HIS A 73 0.66 -8.29 11.10
CA HIS A 73 0.96 -9.16 9.97
C HIS A 73 1.16 -8.33 8.70
N GLY A 74 2.39 -8.22 8.20
CA GLY A 74 2.71 -7.57 6.93
C GLY A 74 2.74 -8.57 5.78
N VAL A 75 2.08 -8.25 4.67
CA VAL A 75 2.13 -9.06 3.44
C VAL A 75 2.55 -8.19 2.25
N ASP A 76 3.42 -8.74 1.40
CA ASP A 76 3.91 -8.09 0.19
C ASP A 76 4.20 -9.14 -0.88
N ILE A 77 4.13 -8.75 -2.15
CA ILE A 77 4.51 -9.63 -3.26
C ILE A 77 6.03 -9.73 -3.41
N SER A 78 6.79 -8.82 -2.81
CA SER A 78 8.24 -8.71 -2.94
C SER A 78 8.97 -9.61 -1.93
N PRO A 79 9.66 -10.68 -2.37
CA PRO A 79 10.54 -11.46 -1.50
C PRO A 79 11.63 -10.61 -0.84
N SER A 80 12.20 -9.65 -1.58
CA SER A 80 13.27 -8.78 -1.06
C SER A 80 12.79 -7.88 0.09
N ALA A 81 11.57 -7.36 0.01
CA ALA A 81 10.96 -6.58 1.08
C ALA A 81 10.68 -7.45 2.31
N ILE A 82 10.12 -8.64 2.10
CA ILE A 82 9.81 -9.58 3.20
C ILE A 82 11.07 -10.07 3.91
N GLU A 83 12.13 -10.45 3.17
CA GLU A 83 13.41 -10.84 3.75
C GLU A 83 14.01 -9.75 4.64
N LYS A 84 14.00 -8.51 4.14
CA LYS A 84 14.47 -7.35 4.90
C LYS A 84 13.66 -7.14 6.17
N ASN A 85 12.33 -7.25 6.09
CA ASN A 85 11.45 -7.10 7.24
C ASN A 85 11.66 -8.20 8.27
N ASN A 86 11.83 -9.46 7.88
CA ASN A 86 12.10 -10.54 8.81
C ASN A 86 13.34 -10.26 9.66
N ASN A 87 14.40 -9.72 9.07
CA ASN A 87 15.61 -9.32 9.80
C ASN A 87 15.37 -8.10 10.72
N LEU A 88 14.66 -7.10 10.24
CA LEU A 88 14.38 -5.86 10.98
C LEU A 88 13.49 -6.09 12.21
N PHE A 89 12.56 -7.04 12.10
CA PHE A 89 11.52 -7.26 13.10
C PHE A 89 11.82 -8.36 14.11
N GLU A 90 13.04 -8.90 14.15
CA GLU A 90 13.45 -9.89 15.19
C GLU A 90 13.14 -9.42 16.62
N LYS A 91 13.18 -8.10 16.87
CA LYS A 91 12.85 -7.50 18.16
C LYS A 91 11.34 -7.35 18.45
N TYR A 92 10.47 -7.62 17.46
CA TYR A 92 9.02 -7.50 17.59
C TYR A 92 8.35 -8.89 17.54
N PRO A 93 8.22 -9.61 18.67
CA PRO A 93 7.74 -10.99 18.68
C PRO A 93 6.29 -11.18 18.23
N ASN A 94 5.52 -10.08 18.19
CA ASN A 94 4.12 -10.09 17.74
C ASN A 94 3.95 -9.66 16.29
N ALA A 95 5.05 -9.55 15.52
CA ALA A 95 5.03 -9.21 14.10
C ALA A 95 5.41 -10.44 13.28
N LYS A 96 4.71 -10.67 12.17
CA LYS A 96 5.08 -11.66 11.15
C LYS A 96 4.96 -11.07 9.76
N PHE A 97 5.70 -11.66 8.82
CA PHE A 97 5.69 -11.25 7.41
C PHE A 97 5.53 -12.46 6.51
N GLU A 98 4.83 -12.27 5.40
CA GLU A 98 4.54 -13.33 4.45
C GLU A 98 4.56 -12.80 3.02
N ILE A 99 5.12 -13.57 2.09
CA ILE A 99 5.02 -13.27 0.66
C ILE A 99 3.60 -13.63 0.23
N LEU A 100 2.87 -12.64 -0.33
CA LEU A 100 1.50 -12.85 -0.76
C LEU A 100 1.18 -11.96 -1.98
N ASP A 101 0.63 -12.58 -3.02
CA ASP A 101 0.01 -11.85 -4.12
C ASP A 101 -1.42 -11.44 -3.72
N MET A 102 -1.58 -10.23 -3.21
CA MET A 102 -2.85 -9.71 -2.68
C MET A 102 -4.01 -9.74 -3.68
N VAL A 103 -3.69 -9.81 -5.00
CA VAL A 103 -4.70 -9.89 -6.07
C VAL A 103 -5.20 -11.33 -6.23
N LYS A 104 -4.30 -12.32 -6.15
CA LYS A 104 -4.61 -13.72 -6.43
C LYS A 104 -4.94 -14.54 -5.20
N GLU A 105 -4.39 -14.15 -4.06
CA GLU A 105 -4.41 -14.93 -2.83
C GLU A 105 -5.18 -14.21 -1.72
N CYS A 106 -5.80 -14.99 -0.86
CA CYS A 106 -6.45 -14.49 0.34
C CYS A 106 -5.81 -15.19 1.54
N VAL A 107 -5.49 -14.42 2.58
CA VAL A 107 -5.03 -15.00 3.84
C VAL A 107 -6.11 -15.89 4.46
N ASN A 108 -5.70 -16.98 5.10
CA ASN A 108 -6.63 -17.93 5.71
C ASN A 108 -7.18 -17.46 7.07
N GLU A 109 -6.51 -16.51 7.68
CA GLU A 109 -6.82 -16.00 9.01
C GLU A 109 -7.77 -14.81 8.95
N LYS A 110 -8.45 -14.53 10.07
CA LYS A 110 -9.29 -13.34 10.23
C LYS A 110 -8.56 -12.25 11.00
N TYR A 111 -8.82 -11.00 10.64
CA TYR A 111 -8.18 -9.83 11.22
C TYR A 111 -9.21 -8.86 11.78
N ASP A 112 -8.81 -8.16 12.82
CA ASP A 112 -9.62 -7.15 13.50
C ASP A 112 -9.52 -5.79 12.81
N ALA A 113 -8.49 -5.59 11.97
CA ALA A 113 -8.33 -4.41 11.12
C ALA A 113 -7.40 -4.71 9.95
N ALA A 114 -7.48 -3.88 8.89
CA ALA A 114 -6.54 -3.88 7.77
C ALA A 114 -5.96 -2.48 7.53
N LEU A 115 -4.72 -2.45 7.04
CA LEU A 115 -4.04 -1.25 6.57
C LEU A 115 -3.54 -1.49 5.15
N ASP A 116 -3.60 -0.47 4.32
CA ASP A 116 -2.89 -0.38 3.04
C ASP A 116 -2.26 1.01 2.97
N CYS A 117 -0.95 1.06 2.86
CA CYS A 117 -0.22 2.31 2.71
C CYS A 117 0.32 2.42 1.29
N MET A 118 -0.41 3.10 0.41
CA MET A 118 -0.03 3.30 -0.99
C MET A 118 -0.03 2.05 -1.87
N GLY A 119 -0.84 1.04 -1.56
CA GLY A 119 -0.87 -0.22 -2.30
C GLY A 119 -1.96 -0.27 -3.37
N LEU A 120 -3.19 0.17 -3.05
CA LEU A 120 -4.33 0.05 -3.96
C LEU A 120 -4.13 0.81 -5.28
N HIS A 121 -3.57 2.02 -5.26
CA HIS A 121 -3.34 2.78 -6.50
C HIS A 121 -2.25 2.18 -7.40
N MET A 122 -1.44 1.28 -6.90
CA MET A 122 -0.45 0.54 -7.70
C MET A 122 -1.10 -0.55 -8.56
N LEU A 123 -2.35 -0.90 -8.27
CA LEU A 123 -3.17 -1.76 -9.13
C LEU A 123 -3.92 -0.88 -10.13
N ILE A 124 -3.61 -1.05 -11.42
CA ILE A 124 -4.16 -0.20 -12.48
C ILE A 124 -5.42 -0.76 -13.13
N THR A 125 -5.59 -2.10 -13.16
CA THR A 125 -6.79 -2.69 -13.77
C THR A 125 -7.93 -2.78 -12.78
N ASP A 126 -9.16 -2.53 -13.25
CA ASP A 126 -10.35 -2.60 -12.40
C ASP A 126 -10.55 -4.01 -11.81
N ASN A 127 -10.21 -5.05 -12.60
CA ASN A 127 -10.32 -6.43 -12.12
C ASN A 127 -9.36 -6.75 -10.98
N ASP A 128 -8.10 -6.28 -11.06
CA ASP A 128 -7.11 -6.53 -10.00
C ASP A 128 -7.47 -5.77 -8.73
N ARG A 129 -7.89 -4.50 -8.84
CA ARG A 129 -8.37 -3.70 -7.71
C ARG A 129 -9.56 -4.38 -7.02
N LYS A 130 -10.55 -4.81 -7.79
CA LYS A 130 -11.73 -5.50 -7.27
C LYS A 130 -11.38 -6.84 -6.61
N ARG A 131 -10.46 -7.62 -7.18
CA ARG A 131 -10.00 -8.88 -6.58
C ARG A 131 -9.30 -8.64 -5.27
N TYR A 132 -8.37 -7.70 -5.23
CA TYR A 132 -7.66 -7.30 -4.03
C TYR A 132 -8.64 -6.88 -2.92
N LEU A 133 -9.52 -5.93 -3.19
CA LEU A 133 -10.50 -5.46 -2.22
C LEU A 133 -11.42 -6.57 -1.71
N LYS A 134 -11.82 -7.52 -2.57
CA LYS A 134 -12.56 -8.71 -2.15
C LYS A 134 -11.75 -9.64 -1.25
N ASN A 135 -10.45 -9.80 -1.50
CA ASN A 135 -9.58 -10.61 -0.65
C ASN A 135 -9.44 -9.97 0.74
N VAL A 136 -9.25 -8.65 0.80
CA VAL A 136 -9.26 -7.90 2.07
C VAL A 136 -10.61 -8.05 2.79
N TYR A 137 -11.72 -7.86 2.09
CA TYR A 137 -13.05 -7.98 2.67
C TYR A 137 -13.26 -9.37 3.29
N ARG A 138 -12.81 -10.42 2.63
CA ARG A 138 -12.87 -11.79 3.15
C ARG A 138 -11.98 -11.98 4.38
N ALA A 139 -10.82 -11.38 4.44
CA ALA A 139 -9.88 -11.50 5.54
C ALA A 139 -10.36 -10.79 6.82
N LEU A 140 -11.16 -9.75 6.70
CA LEU A 140 -11.62 -8.95 7.84
C LEU A 140 -12.78 -9.62 8.60
N ASN A 141 -12.83 -9.41 9.92
CA ASN A 141 -13.99 -9.65 10.74
C ASN A 141 -15.12 -8.66 10.37
N VAL A 142 -16.37 -9.01 10.67
CA VAL A 142 -17.50 -8.09 10.54
C VAL A 142 -17.30 -6.90 11.46
N GLY A 143 -17.56 -5.70 10.95
CA GLY A 143 -17.33 -4.45 11.68
C GLY A 143 -15.87 -3.98 11.74
N ALA A 144 -14.92 -4.74 11.16
CA ALA A 144 -13.50 -4.38 11.20
C ALA A 144 -13.21 -3.13 10.34
N PRO A 145 -12.43 -2.17 10.87
CA PRO A 145 -11.98 -1.01 10.12
C PRO A 145 -10.84 -1.36 9.15
N MET A 146 -10.74 -0.60 8.07
CA MET A 146 -9.56 -0.56 7.22
C MET A 146 -9.17 0.89 6.96
N LEU A 147 -7.88 1.15 6.92
CA LEU A 147 -7.31 2.43 6.51
C LEU A 147 -6.55 2.24 5.20
N LEU A 148 -6.95 2.98 4.16
CA LEU A 148 -6.16 3.22 2.97
C LEU A 148 -5.43 4.54 3.17
N PHE A 149 -4.10 4.50 3.33
CA PHE A 149 -3.31 5.68 3.68
C PHE A 149 -2.50 6.18 2.49
N ARG A 150 -2.62 7.47 2.20
CA ARG A 150 -1.90 8.16 1.11
C ARG A 150 -2.12 7.55 -0.28
N GLU A 151 -3.34 7.10 -0.57
CA GLU A 151 -3.69 6.66 -1.92
C GLU A 151 -3.59 7.81 -2.93
N SER A 152 -3.10 7.52 -4.13
CA SER A 152 -3.01 8.51 -5.20
C SER A 152 -4.40 9.05 -5.56
N TYR A 153 -4.60 10.34 -5.36
CA TYR A 153 -5.89 11.02 -5.50
C TYR A 153 -5.77 12.26 -6.37
N ARG A 154 -6.77 12.54 -7.17
CA ARG A 154 -6.91 13.80 -7.90
C ARG A 154 -8.37 14.22 -7.93
N LYS A 155 -8.63 15.53 -7.80
CA LYS A 155 -9.97 16.09 -7.89
C LYS A 155 -10.54 16.02 -9.30
N GLU A 156 -9.67 16.19 -10.29
CA GLU A 156 -10.02 16.28 -11.72
C GLU A 156 -8.93 15.61 -12.57
N GLY A 157 -9.26 15.36 -13.83
CA GLY A 157 -8.30 14.84 -14.80
C GLY A 157 -7.90 13.38 -14.58
N VAL A 158 -8.69 12.62 -13.83
CA VAL A 158 -8.52 11.18 -13.71
C VAL A 158 -9.16 10.45 -14.88
N TYR A 159 -8.58 9.33 -15.29
CA TYR A 159 -9.22 8.46 -16.25
C TYR A 159 -10.34 7.67 -15.57
N SER A 160 -11.57 7.93 -15.96
CA SER A 160 -12.80 7.33 -15.39
C SER A 160 -13.28 6.08 -16.13
N GLY A 161 -12.65 5.73 -17.27
CA GLY A 161 -12.99 4.52 -18.03
C GLY A 161 -12.46 3.25 -17.37
N VAL A 162 -12.91 2.10 -17.89
CA VAL A 162 -12.43 0.78 -17.47
C VAL A 162 -11.03 0.53 -18.04
N VAL A 163 -10.13 -0.02 -17.22
CA VAL A 163 -8.78 -0.46 -17.62
C VAL A 163 -8.69 -1.96 -17.42
N ASN A 164 -8.44 -2.68 -18.51
CA ASN A 164 -8.42 -4.15 -18.48
C ASN A 164 -7.02 -4.74 -18.51
N SER A 165 -6.00 -3.99 -18.97
CA SER A 165 -4.63 -4.48 -19.06
C SER A 165 -3.59 -3.37 -18.94
N ILE A 166 -2.32 -3.77 -18.72
CA ILE A 166 -1.19 -2.84 -18.72
C ILE A 166 -0.97 -2.22 -20.11
N GLU A 167 -1.22 -2.95 -21.17
CA GLU A 167 -1.09 -2.45 -22.56
C GLU A 167 -2.10 -1.32 -22.83
N GLU A 168 -3.34 -1.47 -22.33
CA GLU A 168 -4.35 -0.41 -22.39
C GLU A 168 -3.93 0.81 -21.57
N TRP A 169 -3.38 0.61 -20.36
CA TRP A 169 -2.89 1.68 -19.53
C TRP A 169 -1.71 2.44 -20.15
N VAL A 170 -0.78 1.75 -20.78
CA VAL A 170 0.31 2.34 -21.60
C VAL A 170 -0.26 3.23 -22.70
N HIS A 171 -1.30 2.75 -23.40
CA HIS A 171 -1.94 3.54 -24.47
C HIS A 171 -2.63 4.81 -23.93
N ILE A 172 -3.29 4.71 -22.76
CA ILE A 172 -3.97 5.83 -22.12
C ILE A 172 -2.99 6.89 -21.62
N THR A 173 -1.89 6.46 -20.99
CA THR A 173 -0.93 7.38 -20.36
C THR A 173 0.16 7.86 -21.29
N GLY A 174 0.49 7.08 -22.33
CA GLY A 174 1.66 7.31 -23.20
C GLY A 174 2.99 7.03 -22.50
N GLU A 175 3.00 6.41 -21.34
CA GLU A 175 4.20 6.18 -20.51
C GLU A 175 4.87 4.83 -20.82
N ASP A 176 6.19 4.80 -20.67
CA ASP A 176 6.99 3.57 -20.77
C ASP A 176 7.26 3.01 -19.35
N TYR A 177 6.62 1.91 -19.03
CA TYR A 177 6.78 1.18 -17.76
C TYR A 177 7.79 0.02 -17.84
N GLN A 178 8.50 -0.13 -18.95
CA GLN A 178 9.41 -1.25 -19.14
C GLN A 178 10.88 -0.83 -19.15
N THR A 179 11.20 0.29 -19.78
CA THR A 179 12.59 0.75 -19.93
C THR A 179 13.11 1.39 -18.65
N PRO A 180 14.16 0.84 -18.02
CA PRO A 180 14.81 1.49 -16.89
C PRO A 180 15.40 2.83 -17.30
N GLN A 181 15.17 3.84 -16.47
CA GLN A 181 15.72 5.18 -16.60
C GLN A 181 16.45 5.55 -15.32
N LEU A 182 17.46 6.41 -15.43
CA LEU A 182 18.15 6.94 -14.26
C LEU A 182 17.17 7.82 -13.46
N ARG A 183 16.90 7.42 -12.22
CA ARG A 183 16.00 8.15 -11.32
C ARG A 183 16.66 8.38 -9.99
N GLN A 184 16.37 9.52 -9.40
CA GLN A 184 16.78 9.80 -8.04
C GLN A 184 15.79 9.16 -7.05
N VAL A 185 16.32 8.35 -6.16
CA VAL A 185 15.59 7.73 -5.06
C VAL A 185 16.12 8.32 -3.76
N ARG A 186 15.24 8.90 -2.98
CA ARG A 186 15.62 9.43 -1.67
C ARG A 186 15.65 8.31 -0.64
N ASN A 187 16.78 8.13 0.03
CA ASN A 187 16.84 7.33 1.24
C ASN A 187 16.23 8.15 2.39
N VAL A 188 15.09 7.72 2.90
CA VAL A 188 14.37 8.48 3.93
C VAL A 188 15.01 8.39 5.32
N GLU A 189 15.91 7.42 5.55
CA GLU A 189 16.62 7.27 6.82
C GLU A 189 17.73 8.33 7.02
N ASP A 190 18.43 8.67 5.97
CA ASP A 190 19.56 9.62 6.02
C ASP A 190 19.39 10.86 5.12
N GLY A 191 18.31 10.91 4.37
CA GLY A 191 17.96 12.02 3.48
C GLY A 191 18.75 12.10 2.18
N ARG A 192 19.69 11.17 1.91
CA ARG A 192 20.49 11.16 0.67
C ARG A 192 19.64 10.79 -0.53
N ASN A 193 19.95 11.40 -1.66
CA ASN A 193 19.44 10.97 -2.96
C ASN A 193 20.46 10.04 -3.62
N VAL A 194 19.99 8.90 -4.08
CA VAL A 194 20.77 7.88 -4.78
C VAL A 194 20.25 7.73 -6.20
N GLU A 195 21.12 7.72 -7.17
CA GLU A 195 20.75 7.47 -8.57
C GLU A 195 20.64 5.98 -8.83
N VAL A 196 19.48 5.56 -9.31
CA VAL A 196 19.18 4.14 -9.59
C VAL A 196 18.52 4.00 -10.96
N PHE A 197 18.94 3.01 -11.74
CA PHE A 197 18.29 2.65 -12.98
C PHE A 197 17.07 1.76 -12.69
N ILE A 198 15.88 2.35 -12.75
CA ILE A 198 14.60 1.69 -12.50
C ILE A 198 13.55 2.15 -13.50
N PRO A 199 12.61 1.26 -13.92
CA PRO A 199 11.49 1.67 -14.74
C PRO A 199 10.52 2.55 -13.96
N LEU A 200 9.70 3.29 -14.66
CA LEU A 200 8.50 3.89 -14.08
C LEU A 200 7.57 2.76 -13.63
N LEU A 201 6.97 2.90 -12.45
CA LEU A 201 5.96 1.95 -12.01
C LEU A 201 4.57 2.49 -12.32
N PRO A 202 3.66 1.63 -12.83
CA PRO A 202 2.31 2.06 -13.12
C PRO A 202 1.56 2.36 -11.82
N ALA A 203 0.83 3.47 -11.83
CA ALA A 203 -0.07 3.85 -10.74
C ALA A 203 -1.30 4.51 -11.33
N ARG A 204 -2.47 4.28 -10.73
CA ARG A 204 -3.75 4.84 -11.16
C ARG A 204 -4.40 5.60 -10.02
N ALA A 205 -4.43 6.91 -10.15
CA ALA A 205 -5.20 7.77 -9.27
C ALA A 205 -6.70 7.66 -9.59
N LYS A 206 -7.53 7.84 -8.58
CA LYS A 206 -8.97 8.10 -8.73
C LYS A 206 -9.35 9.41 -8.05
N ASP A 207 -10.50 9.95 -8.41
CA ASP A 207 -11.18 10.98 -7.65
C ASP A 207 -11.91 10.36 -6.44
N LYS A 208 -12.56 11.22 -5.66
CA LYS A 208 -13.27 10.78 -4.46
C LYS A 208 -14.43 9.84 -4.79
N ASP A 209 -15.22 10.16 -5.80
CA ASP A 209 -16.39 9.37 -6.17
C ASP A 209 -15.97 7.99 -6.70
N GLY A 210 -14.92 7.96 -7.52
CA GLY A 210 -14.36 6.70 -8.02
C GLY A 210 -13.79 5.79 -6.94
N TYR A 211 -13.20 6.34 -5.86
CA TYR A 211 -12.81 5.52 -4.70
C TYR A 211 -14.03 5.02 -3.94
N ILE A 212 -15.01 5.89 -3.67
CA ILE A 212 -16.22 5.50 -2.93
C ILE A 212 -16.96 4.38 -3.68
N GLU A 213 -17.18 4.55 -4.99
CA GLU A 213 -17.87 3.56 -5.81
C GLU A 213 -17.20 2.18 -5.77
N GLU A 214 -15.88 2.09 -5.96
CA GLU A 214 -15.19 0.80 -5.96
C GLU A 214 -15.16 0.12 -4.59
N LEU A 215 -15.11 0.89 -3.49
CA LEU A 215 -15.11 0.36 -2.13
C LEU A 215 -16.51 -0.13 -1.72
N GLU A 216 -17.55 0.64 -2.04
CA GLU A 216 -18.94 0.29 -1.77
C GLU A 216 -19.42 -0.90 -2.62
N GLU A 217 -18.94 -1.02 -3.87
CA GLU A 217 -19.22 -2.19 -4.72
C GLU A 217 -18.77 -3.52 -4.10
N VAL A 218 -17.72 -3.49 -3.28
CA VAL A 218 -17.23 -4.68 -2.57
C VAL A 218 -17.98 -4.92 -1.26
N GLY A 219 -18.64 -3.90 -0.71
CA GLY A 219 -19.44 -3.98 0.51
C GLY A 219 -18.83 -3.22 1.71
N PHE A 220 -17.79 -2.41 1.50
CA PHE A 220 -17.29 -1.51 2.52
C PHE A 220 -18.21 -0.29 2.67
N ILE A 221 -18.22 0.31 3.86
CA ILE A 221 -18.75 1.66 4.05
C ILE A 221 -17.56 2.62 4.15
N VAL A 222 -17.60 3.72 3.44
CA VAL A 222 -16.63 4.80 3.57
C VAL A 222 -17.05 5.72 4.71
N GLU A 223 -16.29 5.68 5.81
CA GLU A 223 -16.58 6.47 7.03
C GLU A 223 -16.00 7.88 6.93
N LYS A 224 -14.79 8.02 6.33
CA LYS A 224 -14.07 9.29 6.25
C LYS A 224 -13.16 9.31 5.03
N PHE A 225 -13.12 10.43 4.33
CA PHE A 225 -12.22 10.69 3.23
C PHE A 225 -11.47 11.99 3.50
N ILE A 226 -10.14 11.92 3.64
CA ILE A 226 -9.28 13.06 3.94
C ILE A 226 -8.32 13.28 2.79
N GLU A 227 -8.46 14.42 2.12
CA GLU A 227 -7.45 14.89 1.19
C GLU A 227 -6.20 15.32 1.97
N MET A 228 -5.04 14.90 1.50
CA MET A 228 -3.77 15.23 2.13
C MET A 228 -3.03 16.27 1.31
N ASP A 229 -2.54 17.30 1.99
CA ASP A 229 -1.80 18.37 1.36
C ASP A 229 -0.44 17.93 0.83
N VAL A 230 0.03 18.64 -0.19
CA VAL A 230 1.20 18.39 -1.04
C VAL A 230 2.55 18.55 -0.32
N SER A 231 2.61 18.69 0.98
CA SER A 231 3.86 18.98 1.72
C SER A 231 4.89 17.83 1.73
N THR A 232 4.52 16.68 1.22
CA THR A 232 5.38 15.49 1.14
C THR A 232 5.58 15.05 -0.31
N ALA A 233 6.53 14.15 -0.56
CA ALA A 233 6.95 13.69 -1.89
C ALA A 233 5.82 13.14 -2.80
N ILE A 234 4.57 13.05 -2.31
CA ILE A 234 3.41 12.59 -3.05
C ILE A 234 2.46 13.77 -3.21
N ALA A 235 2.51 14.38 -4.39
CA ALA A 235 1.53 15.37 -4.79
C ALA A 235 0.16 14.68 -4.91
N HIS A 236 -0.85 15.20 -4.23
CA HIS A 236 -2.25 14.74 -4.32
C HIS A 236 -2.47 13.30 -3.85
N SER A 237 -2.66 13.15 -2.57
CA SER A 237 -3.07 11.87 -1.96
C SER A 237 -4.30 12.04 -1.08
N ALA A 238 -4.94 10.92 -0.76
CA ALA A 238 -6.04 10.87 0.19
C ALA A 238 -5.87 9.70 1.15
N SER A 239 -6.35 9.89 2.38
CA SER A 239 -6.52 8.81 3.34
C SER A 239 -8.00 8.49 3.48
N ILE A 240 -8.35 7.21 3.32
CA ILE A 240 -9.73 6.74 3.25
C ILE A 240 -9.95 5.74 4.38
N TYR A 241 -10.87 6.05 5.27
CA TYR A 241 -11.27 5.20 6.38
C TYR A 241 -12.54 4.46 6.00
N ILE A 242 -12.48 3.15 6.02
CA ILE A 242 -13.58 2.29 5.61
C ILE A 242 -13.85 1.22 6.66
N ARG A 243 -15.03 0.63 6.60
CA ARG A 243 -15.44 -0.45 7.51
C ARG A 243 -16.14 -1.56 6.76
N LYS A 244 -15.79 -2.81 7.09
CA LYS A 244 -16.52 -3.96 6.64
C LYS A 244 -17.90 -3.98 7.30
N THR A 245 -18.96 -4.17 6.52
CA THR A 245 -20.34 -4.26 7.04
C THR A 245 -20.67 -5.69 7.51
N ASN A 246 -21.20 -6.52 6.69
CA ASN A 246 -21.71 -7.87 7.06
C ASN A 246 -20.93 -9.00 6.37
#